data_7635d1b25bf71f4012760db53cd62791
#
_entry.id   7635d1b25bf71f4012760db53cd62791
#
_cell.length_a   1.000
_cell.length_b   1.000
_cell.length_c   1.000
_cell.angle_alpha   90.00
_cell.angle_beta   90.00
_cell.angle_gamma   90.00
#
_symmetry.space_group_name_H-M   'P 1'
#
loop_
_entity.id
_entity.type
_entity.pdbx_description
1 polymer ?
#
loop_
_entity_poly.entity_id
_entity_poly.type
_entity_poly.pdbx_seq_one_letter_code
_entity_poly.pdbx_strand_id
1 'polypeptide(L)'
;MLFALALIPVIALLCFIYFNDKKEKEPIGLLIGLFFAGIGSIIPAIIGEAIGQAVLNVIIPYNSVIKGYIFAILIVGPAEEIGKYLMLRLITWKSKHFNYSYDAIVYAVFVSLGFAAIENVGYVFMNGIGTALLRMFTAVPGHACFAVFMGYFYSKSKYAKLTRNGKAAGYTALSLILPILTHGVYDAIIMGARESDFAVFMGLSAMLWIGYVIALFVVSCIIIVKSSRNDYCIVTLPGDLQTVYRPAVAGTWKCECGTVNYFNYCSECGRQRPANNTTWNCPKCGTLSSYNFCGNCGCPKPGPQQA
;
A
#
# COMPACT_ATOMS: atom_id res chain seq x y z
N MET A 1 27.80 -9.69 -9.31
CA MET A 1 26.93 -9.43 -10.50
C MET A 1 25.49 -9.87 -10.23
N LEU A 2 25.18 -11.14 -9.95
CA LEU A 2 23.81 -11.63 -9.72
C LEU A 2 23.05 -10.86 -8.62
N PHE A 3 23.69 -10.62 -7.48
CA PHE A 3 23.12 -9.86 -6.37
C PHE A 3 22.70 -8.43 -6.80
N ALA A 4 23.55 -7.75 -7.57
CA ALA A 4 23.22 -6.42 -8.08
C ALA A 4 22.02 -6.46 -9.04
N LEU A 5 22.00 -7.42 -9.98
CA LEU A 5 20.87 -7.60 -10.91
C LEU A 5 19.55 -7.89 -10.17
N ALA A 6 19.61 -8.64 -9.07
CA ALA A 6 18.43 -8.90 -8.25
C ALA A 6 17.89 -7.65 -7.57
N LEU A 7 18.74 -6.72 -7.13
CA LEU A 7 18.35 -5.55 -6.34
C LEU A 7 18.10 -4.27 -7.14
N ILE A 8 18.66 -4.13 -8.33
CA ILE A 8 18.48 -2.93 -9.18
C ILE A 8 17.00 -2.58 -9.36
N PRO A 9 16.10 -3.50 -9.76
CA PRO A 9 14.69 -3.15 -9.97
C PRO A 9 14.00 -2.75 -8.65
N VAL A 10 14.37 -3.37 -7.53
CA VAL A 10 13.87 -3.03 -6.21
C VAL A 10 14.22 -1.59 -5.86
N ILE A 11 15.50 -1.22 -5.97
CA ILE A 11 15.99 0.14 -5.66
C ILE A 11 15.33 1.17 -6.58
N ALA A 12 15.23 0.88 -7.88
CA ALA A 12 14.61 1.78 -8.83
C ALA A 12 13.14 2.07 -8.48
N LEU A 13 12.37 1.05 -8.10
CA LEU A 13 10.97 1.22 -7.72
C LEU A 13 10.81 1.91 -6.36
N LEU A 14 11.68 1.64 -5.38
CA LEU A 14 11.69 2.37 -4.10
C LEU A 14 11.94 3.86 -4.33
N CYS A 15 12.94 4.19 -5.15
CA CYS A 15 13.21 5.58 -5.53
C CYS A 15 12.01 6.20 -6.25
N PHE A 16 11.41 5.50 -7.22
CA PHE A 16 10.25 5.99 -7.95
C PHE A 16 9.08 6.34 -7.02
N ILE A 17 8.72 5.47 -6.09
CA ILE A 17 7.63 5.71 -5.13
C ILE A 17 7.98 6.86 -4.19
N TYR A 18 9.20 6.89 -3.65
CA TYR A 18 9.67 7.96 -2.77
C TYR A 18 9.62 9.33 -3.43
N PHE A 19 10.08 9.45 -4.69
CA PHE A 19 10.06 10.74 -5.38
C PHE A 19 8.66 11.17 -5.84
N ASN A 20 7.71 10.24 -5.98
CA ASN A 20 6.31 10.57 -6.27
C ASN A 20 5.52 11.04 -5.04
N ASP A 21 6.05 10.90 -3.84
CA ASP A 21 5.53 11.52 -2.65
C ASP A 21 5.87 13.02 -2.66
N LYS A 22 4.85 13.87 -2.81
CA LYS A 22 5.05 15.31 -3.10
C LYS A 22 4.73 16.22 -1.93
N LYS A 23 3.92 15.76 -0.97
CA LYS A 23 3.45 16.61 0.13
C LYS A 23 4.43 16.63 1.30
N GLU A 24 4.78 15.48 1.81
CA GLU A 24 5.70 15.31 2.93
C GLU A 24 6.51 14.03 2.72
N LYS A 25 7.82 14.11 2.87
CA LYS A 25 8.67 12.92 2.75
C LYS A 25 8.67 12.14 4.05
N GLU A 26 8.48 10.85 3.93
CA GLU A 26 8.54 9.95 5.06
C GLU A 26 9.95 9.84 5.65
N PRO A 27 10.08 9.70 6.99
CA PRO A 27 11.37 9.52 7.63
C PRO A 27 12.10 8.29 7.08
N ILE A 28 13.32 8.48 6.60
CA ILE A 28 14.13 7.41 6.01
C ILE A 28 14.28 6.22 6.95
N GLY A 29 14.43 6.46 8.27
CA GLY A 29 14.50 5.39 9.27
C GLY A 29 13.25 4.52 9.32
N LEU A 30 12.06 5.12 9.16
CA LEU A 30 10.80 4.38 9.07
C LEU A 30 10.75 3.54 7.79
N LEU A 31 11.14 4.11 6.65
CA LEU A 31 11.14 3.41 5.36
C LEU A 31 12.12 2.23 5.34
N ILE A 32 13.32 2.41 5.90
CA ILE A 32 14.29 1.32 6.08
C ILE A 32 13.72 0.23 6.99
N GLY A 33 13.08 0.62 8.11
CA GLY A 33 12.42 -0.32 9.02
C GLY A 33 11.33 -1.14 8.32
N LEU A 34 10.50 -0.50 7.48
CA LEU A 34 9.46 -1.16 6.68
C LEU A 34 10.04 -2.13 5.65
N PHE A 35 11.13 -1.75 4.98
CA PHE A 35 11.82 -2.62 4.05
C PHE A 35 12.34 -3.89 4.73
N PHE A 36 13.02 -3.76 5.87
CA PHE A 36 13.50 -4.92 6.63
C PHE A 36 12.37 -5.76 7.24
N ALA A 37 11.27 -5.13 7.65
CA ALA A 37 10.08 -5.86 8.08
C ALA A 37 9.48 -6.69 6.92
N GLY A 38 9.51 -6.15 5.70
CA GLY A 38 9.17 -6.88 4.49
C GLY A 38 10.07 -8.10 4.26
N ILE A 39 11.38 -7.95 4.40
CA ILE A 39 12.32 -9.10 4.36
C ILE A 39 11.93 -10.15 5.42
N GLY A 40 11.63 -9.71 6.65
CA GLY A 40 11.24 -10.62 7.74
C GLY A 40 9.92 -11.36 7.48
N SER A 41 9.01 -10.79 6.68
CA SER A 41 7.73 -11.42 6.36
C SER A 41 7.86 -12.66 5.44
N ILE A 42 9.04 -12.93 4.88
CA ILE A 42 9.30 -14.15 4.11
C ILE A 42 9.20 -15.42 4.98
N ILE A 43 9.56 -15.32 6.25
CA ILE A 43 9.57 -16.49 7.15
C ILE A 43 8.16 -17.06 7.37
N PRO A 44 7.17 -16.29 7.84
CA PRO A 44 5.80 -16.79 7.95
C PRO A 44 5.19 -17.19 6.61
N ALA A 45 5.57 -16.54 5.50
CA ALA A 45 5.10 -16.92 4.16
C ALA A 45 5.57 -18.34 3.80
N ILE A 46 6.88 -18.62 3.87
CA ILE A 46 7.44 -19.96 3.60
C ILE A 46 6.79 -21.04 4.47
N ILE A 47 6.56 -20.74 5.76
CA ILE A 47 5.89 -21.69 6.67
C ILE A 47 4.45 -21.94 6.21
N GLY A 48 3.71 -20.87 5.88
CA GLY A 48 2.33 -20.96 5.40
C GLY A 48 2.22 -21.76 4.10
N GLU A 49 3.12 -21.51 3.16
CA GLU A 49 3.19 -22.22 1.89
C GLU A 49 3.53 -23.70 2.07
N ALA A 50 4.51 -24.02 2.94
CA ALA A 50 4.89 -25.39 3.23
C ALA A 50 3.75 -26.19 3.87
N ILE A 51 3.04 -25.60 4.85
CA ILE A 51 1.87 -26.22 5.47
C ILE A 51 0.74 -26.37 4.44
N GLY A 52 0.44 -25.33 3.68
CA GLY A 52 -0.60 -25.36 2.66
C GLY A 52 -0.31 -26.38 1.57
N GLN A 53 0.94 -26.49 1.12
CA GLN A 53 1.36 -27.51 0.16
C GLN A 53 1.22 -28.94 0.72
N ALA A 54 1.59 -29.14 1.99
CA ALA A 54 1.41 -30.44 2.63
C ALA A 54 -0.06 -30.85 2.70
N VAL A 55 -0.94 -29.94 3.12
CA VAL A 55 -2.40 -30.16 3.16
C VAL A 55 -2.94 -30.44 1.75
N LEU A 56 -2.54 -29.64 0.78
CA LEU A 56 -3.00 -29.78 -0.61
C LEU A 56 -2.53 -31.13 -1.22
N ASN A 57 -1.35 -31.61 -0.86
CA ASN A 57 -0.85 -32.91 -1.31
C ASN A 57 -1.67 -34.10 -0.75
N VAL A 58 -2.25 -33.94 0.44
CA VAL A 58 -3.17 -34.93 1.01
C VAL A 58 -4.51 -34.94 0.28
N ILE A 59 -5.04 -33.75 -0.04
CA ILE A 59 -6.36 -33.59 -0.71
C ILE A 59 -6.27 -33.95 -2.20
N ILE A 60 -5.22 -33.49 -2.89
CA ILE A 60 -4.96 -33.72 -4.30
C ILE A 60 -3.56 -34.34 -4.45
N PRO A 61 -3.44 -35.68 -4.38
CA PRO A 61 -2.12 -36.36 -4.32
C PRO A 61 -1.39 -36.42 -5.68
N TYR A 62 -2.02 -35.96 -6.76
CA TYR A 62 -1.43 -35.93 -8.10
C TYR A 62 -1.22 -34.50 -8.56
N ASN A 63 -0.25 -34.27 -9.44
CA ASN A 63 -0.01 -32.99 -10.07
C ASN A 63 -1.06 -32.72 -11.14
N SER A 64 -1.55 -31.50 -11.18
CA SER A 64 -2.54 -31.04 -12.16
C SER A 64 -2.57 -29.51 -12.24
N VAL A 65 -3.01 -28.98 -13.37
CA VAL A 65 -3.23 -27.55 -13.57
C VAL A 65 -4.13 -26.95 -12.47
N ILE A 66 -5.19 -27.69 -12.09
CA ILE A 66 -6.12 -27.26 -11.03
C ILE A 66 -5.40 -27.16 -9.68
N LYS A 67 -4.54 -28.13 -9.35
CA LYS A 67 -3.73 -28.08 -8.12
C LYS A 67 -2.81 -26.86 -8.10
N GLY A 68 -2.17 -26.54 -9.23
CA GLY A 68 -1.36 -25.34 -9.38
C GLY A 68 -2.16 -24.05 -9.15
N TYR A 69 -3.36 -23.95 -9.69
CA TYR A 69 -4.25 -22.80 -9.48
C TYR A 69 -4.68 -22.66 -8.02
N ILE A 70 -5.08 -23.77 -7.38
CA ILE A 70 -5.47 -23.77 -5.97
C ILE A 70 -4.28 -23.35 -5.10
N PHE A 71 -3.10 -23.89 -5.36
CA PHE A 71 -1.89 -23.54 -4.63
C PHE A 71 -1.57 -22.05 -4.73
N ALA A 72 -1.56 -21.50 -5.94
CA ALA A 72 -1.27 -20.08 -6.17
C ALA A 72 -2.30 -19.15 -5.48
N ILE A 73 -3.60 -19.37 -5.71
CA ILE A 73 -4.65 -18.43 -5.30
C ILE A 73 -4.98 -18.58 -3.81
N LEU A 74 -5.03 -19.81 -3.28
CA LEU A 74 -5.50 -20.07 -1.92
C LEU A 74 -4.37 -20.27 -0.90
N ILE A 75 -3.12 -20.42 -1.34
CA ILE A 75 -1.99 -20.69 -0.44
C ILE A 75 -0.92 -19.61 -0.61
N VAL A 76 -0.28 -19.49 -1.77
CA VAL A 76 0.83 -18.55 -1.98
C VAL A 76 0.38 -17.09 -1.79
N GLY A 77 -0.61 -16.66 -2.56
CA GLY A 77 -1.12 -15.27 -2.46
C GLY A 77 -1.51 -14.88 -1.02
N PRO A 78 -2.33 -15.66 -0.30
CA PRO A 78 -2.64 -15.39 1.09
C PRO A 78 -1.43 -15.42 2.02
N ALA A 79 -0.54 -16.41 1.93
CA ALA A 79 0.62 -16.56 2.81
C ALA A 79 1.53 -15.31 2.75
N GLU A 80 1.83 -14.85 1.56
CA GLU A 80 2.67 -13.69 1.34
C GLU A 80 1.99 -12.37 1.68
N GLU A 81 0.79 -12.13 1.12
CA GLU A 81 0.15 -10.82 1.26
C GLU A 81 -0.36 -10.56 2.69
N ILE A 82 -0.79 -11.61 3.43
CA ILE A 82 -1.10 -11.49 4.86
C ILE A 82 0.15 -11.12 5.65
N GLY A 83 1.29 -11.78 5.39
CA GLY A 83 2.55 -11.47 6.05
C GLY A 83 2.98 -10.02 5.84
N LYS A 84 2.97 -9.55 4.60
CA LYS A 84 3.27 -8.15 4.24
C LYS A 84 2.29 -7.17 4.90
N TYR A 85 0.98 -7.45 4.85
CA TYR A 85 -0.04 -6.62 5.48
C TYR A 85 0.12 -6.51 7.00
N LEU A 86 0.45 -7.62 7.67
CA LEU A 86 0.69 -7.61 9.12
C LEU A 86 1.87 -6.69 9.48
N MET A 87 2.99 -6.78 8.76
CA MET A 87 4.14 -5.89 8.98
C MET A 87 3.79 -4.43 8.74
N LEU A 88 3.12 -4.14 7.64
CA LEU A 88 2.60 -2.81 7.34
C LEU A 88 1.75 -2.28 8.51
N ARG A 89 0.76 -3.06 8.95
CA ARG A 89 -0.20 -2.64 9.95
C ARG A 89 0.41 -2.44 11.34
N LEU A 90 1.28 -3.35 11.77
CA LEU A 90 1.94 -3.29 13.08
C LEU A 90 2.80 -2.03 13.22
N ILE A 91 3.51 -1.65 12.16
CA ILE A 91 4.43 -0.51 12.18
C ILE A 91 3.72 0.81 11.95
N THR A 92 2.77 0.86 10.99
CA THR A 92 2.29 2.15 10.49
C THR A 92 0.92 2.58 11.01
N TRP A 93 0.06 1.65 11.46
CA TRP A 93 -1.32 2.00 11.81
C TRP A 93 -1.45 3.07 12.87
N LYS A 94 -0.56 3.03 13.88
CA LYS A 94 -0.50 4.00 14.98
C LYS A 94 0.60 5.04 14.80
N SER A 95 1.33 5.00 13.70
CA SER A 95 2.40 5.96 13.44
C SER A 95 1.86 7.37 13.29
N LYS A 96 2.55 8.33 13.90
CA LYS A 96 2.29 9.78 13.74
C LYS A 96 2.65 10.27 12.33
N HIS A 97 3.51 9.54 11.65
CA HIS A 97 3.94 9.86 10.29
C HIS A 97 2.92 9.42 9.24
N PHE A 98 1.95 8.56 9.58
CA PHE A 98 0.86 8.23 8.67
C PHE A 98 -0.21 9.34 8.73
N ASN A 99 0.07 10.45 8.11
CA ASN A 99 -0.71 11.70 8.16
C ASN A 99 -1.27 12.11 6.79
N TYR A 100 -0.74 11.56 5.69
CA TYR A 100 -1.26 11.75 4.33
C TYR A 100 -1.77 10.46 3.71
N SER A 101 -2.65 10.60 2.71
CA SER A 101 -3.27 9.44 2.06
C SER A 101 -2.30 8.65 1.19
N TYR A 102 -1.27 9.30 0.64
CA TYR A 102 -0.26 8.67 -0.19
C TYR A 102 0.77 7.87 0.62
N ASP A 103 1.01 8.22 1.89
CA ASP A 103 1.95 7.53 2.79
C ASP A 103 1.70 6.03 2.84
N ALA A 104 0.42 5.64 2.84
CA ALA A 104 0.03 4.23 2.86
C ALA A 104 0.54 3.45 1.64
N ILE A 105 0.57 4.08 0.47
CA ILE A 105 1.13 3.47 -0.75
C ILE A 105 2.64 3.35 -0.61
N VAL A 106 3.31 4.42 -0.13
CA VAL A 106 4.75 4.41 0.13
C VAL A 106 5.10 3.27 1.08
N TYR A 107 4.43 3.19 2.23
CA TYR A 107 4.68 2.15 3.23
C TYR A 107 4.46 0.74 2.72
N ALA A 108 3.33 0.49 2.04
CA ALA A 108 3.00 -0.81 1.51
C ALA A 108 4.04 -1.27 0.46
N VAL A 109 4.47 -0.36 -0.42
CA VAL A 109 5.48 -0.67 -1.44
C VAL A 109 6.84 -0.94 -0.81
N PHE A 110 7.25 -0.21 0.24
CA PHE A 110 8.50 -0.48 0.94
C PHE A 110 8.51 -1.86 1.61
N VAL A 111 7.42 -2.25 2.27
CA VAL A 111 7.29 -3.61 2.83
C VAL A 111 7.33 -4.67 1.73
N SER A 112 6.54 -4.49 0.68
CA SER A 112 6.42 -5.48 -0.39
C SER A 112 7.70 -5.63 -1.20
N LEU A 113 8.43 -4.54 -1.46
CA LEU A 113 9.71 -4.58 -2.14
C LEU A 113 10.84 -5.13 -1.24
N GLY A 114 10.72 -5.01 0.09
CA GLY A 114 11.58 -5.72 1.03
C GLY A 114 11.42 -7.23 0.90
N PHE A 115 10.17 -7.71 0.88
CA PHE A 115 9.86 -9.12 0.61
C PHE A 115 10.40 -9.55 -0.77
N ALA A 116 10.05 -8.81 -1.82
CA ALA A 116 10.49 -9.10 -3.18
C ALA A 116 12.01 -9.12 -3.34
N ALA A 117 12.75 -8.32 -2.58
CA ALA A 117 14.20 -8.27 -2.63
C ALA A 117 14.83 -9.61 -2.23
N ILE A 118 14.45 -10.15 -1.07
CA ILE A 118 15.01 -11.41 -0.58
C ILE A 118 14.54 -12.59 -1.42
N GLU A 119 13.28 -12.59 -1.83
CA GLU A 119 12.73 -13.59 -2.73
C GLU A 119 13.46 -13.58 -4.08
N ASN A 120 13.65 -12.40 -4.68
CA ASN A 120 14.32 -12.26 -5.96
C ASN A 120 15.80 -12.69 -5.90
N VAL A 121 16.50 -12.37 -4.80
CA VAL A 121 17.85 -12.87 -4.55
C VAL A 121 17.86 -14.40 -4.56
N GLY A 122 16.93 -15.05 -3.84
CA GLY A 122 16.81 -16.51 -3.83
C GLY A 122 16.63 -17.10 -5.25
N TYR A 123 15.65 -16.60 -6.00
CA TYR A 123 15.37 -17.08 -7.35
C TYR A 123 16.54 -16.87 -8.32
N VAL A 124 17.20 -15.74 -8.24
CA VAL A 124 18.33 -15.41 -9.14
C VAL A 124 19.53 -16.28 -8.85
N PHE A 125 19.82 -16.57 -7.58
CA PHE A 125 20.92 -17.47 -7.22
C PHE A 125 20.64 -18.93 -7.59
N MET A 126 19.38 -19.36 -7.56
CA MET A 126 19.00 -20.71 -7.94
C MET A 126 18.92 -20.92 -9.45
N ASN A 127 18.51 -19.90 -10.21
CA ASN A 127 18.13 -20.05 -11.63
C ASN A 127 18.93 -19.16 -12.61
N GLY A 128 19.82 -18.31 -12.09
CA GLY A 128 20.78 -17.55 -12.91
C GLY A 128 20.22 -16.28 -13.56
N ILE A 129 21.00 -15.76 -14.54
CA ILE A 129 20.79 -14.42 -15.16
C ILE A 129 19.46 -14.32 -15.91
N GLY A 130 19.03 -15.37 -16.60
CA GLY A 130 17.75 -15.36 -17.33
C GLY A 130 16.57 -15.07 -16.40
N THR A 131 16.56 -15.69 -15.23
CA THR A 131 15.56 -15.42 -14.18
C THR A 131 15.68 -14.00 -13.65
N ALA A 132 16.89 -13.48 -13.46
CA ALA A 132 17.09 -12.11 -13.02
C ALA A 132 16.46 -11.11 -13.99
N LEU A 133 16.68 -11.26 -15.29
CA LEU A 133 16.14 -10.38 -16.33
C LEU A 133 14.61 -10.50 -16.42
N LEU A 134 14.05 -11.70 -16.40
CA LEU A 134 12.61 -11.88 -16.43
C LEU A 134 11.94 -11.25 -15.20
N ARG A 135 12.41 -11.56 -14.01
CA ARG A 135 11.83 -11.06 -12.75
C ARG A 135 12.00 -9.56 -12.54
N MET A 136 13.03 -8.96 -13.15
CA MET A 136 13.25 -7.50 -13.14
C MET A 136 12.06 -6.74 -13.74
N PHE A 137 11.43 -7.28 -14.79
CA PHE A 137 10.32 -6.63 -15.50
C PHE A 137 8.95 -7.19 -15.13
N THR A 138 8.88 -8.25 -14.36
CA THR A 138 7.62 -8.96 -14.07
C THR A 138 7.37 -9.10 -12.58
N ALA A 139 8.07 -9.99 -11.88
CA ALA A 139 7.80 -10.33 -10.49
C ALA A 139 8.07 -9.16 -9.52
N VAL A 140 9.25 -8.52 -9.63
CA VAL A 140 9.58 -7.40 -8.72
C VAL A 140 8.61 -6.24 -8.88
N PRO A 141 8.30 -5.77 -10.11
CA PRO A 141 7.25 -4.79 -10.31
C PRO A 141 5.84 -5.30 -9.96
N GLY A 142 5.56 -6.60 -10.13
CA GLY A 142 4.31 -7.23 -9.70
C GLY A 142 4.05 -7.01 -8.21
N HIS A 143 5.03 -7.30 -7.36
CA HIS A 143 4.94 -7.06 -5.92
C HIS A 143 4.68 -5.58 -5.58
N ALA A 144 5.29 -4.66 -6.32
CA ALA A 144 4.99 -3.23 -6.15
C ALA A 144 3.53 -2.92 -6.54
N CYS A 145 3.00 -3.51 -7.61
CA CYS A 145 1.62 -3.32 -8.03
C CYS A 145 0.62 -3.86 -6.99
N PHE A 146 0.85 -5.05 -6.43
CA PHE A 146 0.00 -5.61 -5.36
C PHE A 146 0.00 -4.69 -4.14
N ALA A 147 1.18 -4.16 -3.77
CA ALA A 147 1.31 -3.21 -2.69
C ALA A 147 0.61 -1.88 -2.94
N VAL A 148 0.55 -1.39 -4.18
CA VAL A 148 -0.22 -0.19 -4.53
C VAL A 148 -1.70 -0.37 -4.22
N PHE A 149 -2.29 -1.52 -4.56
CA PHE A 149 -3.67 -1.83 -4.19
C PHE A 149 -3.85 -1.92 -2.68
N MET A 150 -2.92 -2.61 -1.98
CA MET A 150 -2.91 -2.71 -0.52
C MET A 150 -2.92 -1.32 0.12
N GLY A 151 -1.94 -0.47 -0.22
CA GLY A 151 -1.77 0.86 0.34
C GLY A 151 -2.94 1.79 0.05
N TYR A 152 -3.47 1.76 -1.17
CA TYR A 152 -4.61 2.57 -1.56
C TYR A 152 -5.85 2.32 -0.68
N PHE A 153 -6.22 1.06 -0.47
CA PHE A 153 -7.36 0.72 0.38
C PHE A 153 -7.04 0.83 1.88
N TYR A 154 -5.79 0.60 2.27
CA TYR A 154 -5.32 0.79 3.64
C TYR A 154 -5.45 2.25 4.09
N SER A 155 -5.08 3.20 3.23
CA SER A 155 -5.31 4.62 3.44
C SER A 155 -6.79 4.95 3.62
N LYS A 156 -7.64 4.45 2.71
CA LYS A 156 -9.10 4.64 2.79
C LYS A 156 -9.70 4.05 4.06
N SER A 157 -9.19 2.90 4.51
CA SER A 157 -9.61 2.28 5.75
C SER A 157 -9.30 3.17 6.96
N LYS A 158 -8.08 3.71 7.04
CA LYS A 158 -7.69 4.62 8.12
C LYS A 158 -8.52 5.89 8.12
N TYR A 159 -8.69 6.52 6.98
CA TYR A 159 -9.52 7.69 6.82
C TYR A 159 -10.98 7.44 7.23
N ALA A 160 -11.58 6.34 6.74
CA ALA A 160 -12.95 5.96 7.10
C ALA A 160 -13.10 5.67 8.59
N LYS A 161 -12.08 5.09 9.24
CA LYS A 161 -12.08 4.85 10.69
C LYS A 161 -12.03 6.16 11.48
N LEU A 162 -11.15 7.08 11.09
CA LEU A 162 -11.01 8.39 11.74
C LEU A 162 -12.28 9.23 11.60
N THR A 163 -12.91 9.16 10.44
CA THR A 163 -14.14 9.90 10.13
C THR A 163 -15.44 9.19 10.58
N ARG A 164 -15.30 8.04 11.28
CA ARG A 164 -16.42 7.19 11.70
C ARG A 164 -17.35 6.81 10.55
N ASN A 165 -16.82 6.74 9.33
CA ASN A 165 -17.55 6.24 8.17
C ASN A 165 -17.66 4.71 8.28
N GLY A 166 -18.87 4.15 8.25
CA GLY A 166 -19.13 2.71 8.37
C GLY A 166 -18.42 1.82 7.32
N LYS A 167 -17.76 2.41 6.31
CA LYS A 167 -17.04 1.70 5.26
C LYS A 167 -15.62 1.23 5.67
N ALA A 168 -15.14 1.56 6.87
CA ALA A 168 -13.77 1.25 7.30
C ALA A 168 -13.44 -0.25 7.22
N ALA A 169 -14.35 -1.13 7.68
CA ALA A 169 -14.16 -2.58 7.62
C ALA A 169 -14.05 -3.09 6.17
N GLY A 170 -14.91 -2.59 5.27
CA GLY A 170 -14.86 -2.94 3.85
C GLY A 170 -13.55 -2.53 3.19
N TYR A 171 -13.04 -1.34 3.46
CA TYR A 171 -11.73 -0.91 2.95
C TYR A 171 -10.57 -1.71 3.55
N THR A 172 -10.67 -2.11 4.84
CA THR A 172 -9.68 -3.03 5.43
C THR A 172 -9.69 -4.38 4.71
N ALA A 173 -10.84 -4.93 4.43
CA ALA A 173 -10.97 -6.18 3.68
C ALA A 173 -10.38 -6.04 2.25
N LEU A 174 -10.71 -4.96 1.54
CA LEU A 174 -10.18 -4.71 0.20
C LEU A 174 -8.66 -4.50 0.19
N SER A 175 -8.08 -3.89 1.24
CA SER A 175 -6.63 -3.73 1.34
C SER A 175 -5.86 -5.05 1.50
N LEU A 176 -6.55 -6.13 1.81
CA LEU A 176 -5.98 -7.47 1.92
C LEU A 176 -6.42 -8.40 0.79
N ILE A 177 -7.72 -8.46 0.50
CA ILE A 177 -8.26 -9.40 -0.48
C ILE A 177 -7.79 -9.07 -1.91
N LEU A 178 -7.73 -7.79 -2.28
CA LEU A 178 -7.35 -7.42 -3.64
C LEU A 178 -5.88 -7.75 -3.97
N PRO A 179 -4.89 -7.44 -3.11
CA PRO A 179 -3.53 -7.93 -3.30
C PRO A 179 -3.43 -9.45 -3.37
N ILE A 180 -4.11 -10.18 -2.47
CA ILE A 180 -4.14 -11.66 -2.48
C ILE A 180 -4.64 -12.18 -3.82
N LEU A 181 -5.75 -11.65 -4.32
CA LEU A 181 -6.33 -12.11 -5.58
C LEU A 181 -5.45 -11.76 -6.78
N THR A 182 -4.93 -10.52 -6.82
CA THR A 182 -4.08 -10.10 -7.94
C THR A 182 -2.74 -10.85 -7.95
N HIS A 183 -2.16 -11.12 -6.79
CA HIS A 183 -0.96 -11.95 -6.67
C HIS A 183 -1.27 -13.42 -7.03
N GLY A 184 -2.29 -13.99 -6.42
CA GLY A 184 -2.67 -15.38 -6.68
C GLY A 184 -3.00 -15.66 -8.16
N VAL A 185 -3.65 -14.72 -8.86
CA VAL A 185 -3.89 -14.83 -10.31
C VAL A 185 -2.58 -14.74 -11.10
N TYR A 186 -1.67 -13.84 -10.72
CA TYR A 186 -0.35 -13.73 -11.35
C TYR A 186 0.39 -15.08 -11.32
N ASP A 187 0.46 -15.69 -10.15
CA ASP A 187 1.13 -16.98 -9.97
C ASP A 187 0.35 -18.15 -10.60
N ALA A 188 -0.98 -18.13 -10.52
CA ALA A 188 -1.82 -19.19 -11.08
C ALA A 188 -1.57 -19.38 -12.57
N ILE A 189 -1.46 -18.28 -13.34
CA ILE A 189 -1.19 -18.37 -14.78
C ILE A 189 0.15 -19.06 -15.05
N ILE A 190 1.19 -18.78 -14.24
CA ILE A 190 2.51 -19.38 -14.39
C ILE A 190 2.50 -20.85 -13.94
N MET A 191 1.95 -21.13 -12.76
CA MET A 191 1.94 -22.46 -12.16
C MET A 191 1.06 -23.43 -12.96
N GLY A 192 -0.10 -22.96 -13.44
CA GLY A 192 -0.95 -23.76 -14.30
C GLY A 192 -0.29 -24.10 -15.65
N ALA A 193 0.47 -23.15 -16.22
CA ALA A 193 1.21 -23.42 -17.45
C ALA A 193 2.30 -24.49 -17.29
N ARG A 194 2.96 -24.52 -16.14
CA ARG A 194 4.01 -25.52 -15.84
C ARG A 194 3.49 -26.95 -15.71
N GLU A 195 2.25 -27.13 -15.26
CA GLU A 195 1.62 -28.42 -15.08
C GLU A 195 0.91 -28.94 -16.36
N SER A 196 1.02 -28.18 -17.47
CA SER A 196 0.38 -28.53 -18.75
C SER A 196 1.42 -29.05 -19.74
N ASP A 197 1.16 -30.22 -20.31
CA ASP A 197 1.96 -30.80 -21.38
C ASP A 197 1.62 -30.25 -22.79
N PHE A 198 0.63 -29.35 -22.88
CA PHE A 198 0.16 -28.79 -24.13
C PHE A 198 0.91 -27.49 -24.48
N ALA A 199 1.73 -27.52 -25.55
CA ALA A 199 2.47 -26.33 -26.02
C ALA A 199 1.55 -25.14 -26.36
N VAL A 200 0.38 -25.38 -26.92
CA VAL A 200 -0.63 -24.34 -27.21
C VAL A 200 -1.14 -23.70 -25.93
N PHE A 201 -1.40 -24.48 -24.88
CA PHE A 201 -1.84 -23.97 -23.59
C PHE A 201 -0.75 -23.12 -22.94
N MET A 202 0.50 -23.55 -23.01
CA MET A 202 1.65 -22.77 -22.52
C MET A 202 1.79 -21.43 -23.25
N GLY A 203 1.62 -21.43 -24.59
CA GLY A 203 1.67 -20.20 -25.39
C GLY A 203 0.55 -19.22 -25.04
N LEU A 204 -0.69 -19.69 -24.93
CA LEU A 204 -1.83 -18.88 -24.52
C LEU A 204 -1.67 -18.32 -23.08
N SER A 205 -1.20 -19.15 -22.15
CA SER A 205 -0.93 -18.72 -20.78
C SER A 205 0.14 -17.64 -20.72
N ALA A 206 1.21 -17.75 -21.51
CA ALA A 206 2.24 -16.73 -21.59
C ALA A 206 1.70 -15.39 -22.13
N MET A 207 0.86 -15.42 -23.17
CA MET A 207 0.21 -14.21 -23.71
C MET A 207 -0.74 -13.57 -22.68
N LEU A 208 -1.55 -14.38 -22.01
CA LEU A 208 -2.47 -13.92 -20.96
C LEU A 208 -1.67 -13.32 -19.79
N TRP A 209 -0.57 -13.94 -19.39
CA TRP A 209 0.29 -13.45 -18.30
C TRP A 209 0.94 -12.11 -18.64
N ILE A 210 1.48 -11.96 -19.86
CA ILE A 210 2.03 -10.69 -20.33
C ILE A 210 0.96 -9.60 -20.31
N GLY A 211 -0.23 -9.89 -20.88
CA GLY A 211 -1.36 -8.96 -20.87
C GLY A 211 -1.79 -8.58 -19.45
N TYR A 212 -1.82 -9.53 -18.54
CA TYR A 212 -2.12 -9.32 -17.13
C TYR A 212 -1.09 -8.43 -16.43
N VAL A 213 0.20 -8.69 -16.62
CA VAL A 213 1.29 -7.88 -16.07
C VAL A 213 1.20 -6.44 -16.58
N ILE A 214 0.97 -6.24 -17.88
CA ILE A 214 0.80 -4.90 -18.46
C ILE A 214 -0.41 -4.19 -17.83
N ALA A 215 -1.54 -4.88 -17.69
CA ALA A 215 -2.75 -4.31 -17.07
C ALA A 215 -2.50 -3.90 -15.61
N LEU A 216 -1.84 -4.75 -14.80
CA LEU A 216 -1.44 -4.43 -13.43
C LEU A 216 -0.57 -3.17 -13.36
N PHE A 217 0.40 -3.06 -14.25
CA PHE A 217 1.28 -1.90 -14.33
C PHE A 217 0.52 -0.62 -14.65
N VAL A 218 -0.30 -0.65 -15.70
CA VAL A 218 -1.07 0.52 -16.13
C VAL A 218 -2.01 0.99 -15.01
N VAL A 219 -2.75 0.08 -14.40
CA VAL A 219 -3.69 0.41 -13.31
C VAL A 219 -2.93 0.95 -12.10
N SER A 220 -1.81 0.33 -11.71
CA SER A 220 -1.00 0.79 -10.58
C SER A 220 -0.40 2.17 -10.84
N CYS A 221 0.12 2.43 -12.03
CA CYS A 221 0.61 3.75 -12.41
C CYS A 221 -0.49 4.82 -12.34
N ILE A 222 -1.70 4.51 -12.81
CA ILE A 222 -2.85 5.42 -12.70
C ILE A 222 -3.17 5.71 -11.23
N ILE A 223 -3.19 4.69 -10.36
CA ILE A 223 -3.44 4.85 -8.93
C ILE A 223 -2.35 5.71 -8.29
N ILE A 224 -1.08 5.43 -8.55
CA ILE A 224 0.07 6.20 -8.02
C ILE A 224 -0.05 7.66 -8.40
N VAL A 225 -0.18 7.96 -9.71
CA VAL A 225 -0.24 9.34 -10.21
C VAL A 225 -1.46 10.07 -9.65
N LYS A 226 -2.63 9.42 -9.66
CA LYS A 226 -3.87 10.02 -9.15
C LYS A 226 -3.80 10.24 -7.63
N SER A 227 -3.28 9.28 -6.86
CA SER A 227 -3.16 9.40 -5.40
C SER A 227 -2.11 10.43 -5.00
N SER A 228 -0.95 10.49 -5.68
CA SER A 228 0.07 11.50 -5.44
C SER A 228 -0.40 12.93 -5.78
N ARG A 229 -1.22 13.10 -6.83
CA ARG A 229 -1.78 14.41 -7.20
C ARG A 229 -2.90 14.85 -6.28
N ASN A 230 -3.72 13.91 -5.82
CA ASN A 230 -4.89 14.16 -4.96
C ASN A 230 -4.61 13.73 -3.51
N ASP A 231 -3.36 13.83 -3.11
CA ASP A 231 -2.96 13.48 -1.75
C ASP A 231 -3.54 14.46 -0.74
N TYR A 232 -4.18 13.91 0.30
CA TYR A 232 -4.88 14.68 1.33
C TYR A 232 -4.43 14.25 2.73
N CYS A 233 -4.46 15.21 3.66
CA CYS A 233 -4.10 14.95 5.04
C CYS A 233 -5.10 14.01 5.71
N ILE A 234 -4.59 12.92 6.28
CA ILE A 234 -5.30 12.04 7.22
C ILE A 234 -4.81 12.41 8.61
N VAL A 235 -5.55 13.25 9.32
CA VAL A 235 -5.10 13.69 10.65
C VAL A 235 -5.15 12.52 11.61
N THR A 236 -3.97 12.06 12.06
CA THR A 236 -3.84 11.14 13.19
C THR A 236 -3.87 11.93 14.47
N LEU A 237 -5.06 12.10 15.04
CA LEU A 237 -5.17 12.72 16.34
C LEU A 237 -4.74 11.73 17.43
N PRO A 238 -4.04 12.18 18.48
CA PRO A 238 -3.93 11.42 19.72
C PRO A 238 -5.30 10.98 20.22
N GLY A 239 -5.38 9.83 20.90
CA GLY A 239 -6.64 9.17 21.26
C GLY A 239 -7.72 10.07 21.88
N ASP A 240 -7.32 11.09 22.65
CA ASP A 240 -8.23 12.01 23.32
C ASP A 240 -8.84 13.08 22.40
N LEU A 241 -8.25 13.34 21.24
CA LEU A 241 -8.75 14.28 20.25
C LEU A 241 -9.70 13.62 19.21
N GLN A 242 -9.83 12.30 19.22
CA GLN A 242 -10.82 11.62 18.36
C GLN A 242 -12.27 12.05 18.68
N THR A 243 -12.51 12.53 19.89
CA THR A 243 -13.82 13.09 20.30
C THR A 243 -14.10 14.47 19.71
N VAL A 244 -13.07 15.22 19.35
CA VAL A 244 -13.17 16.58 18.78
C VAL A 244 -13.47 16.52 17.27
N TYR A 245 -13.07 15.44 16.59
CA TYR A 245 -13.40 15.18 15.18
C TYR A 245 -14.77 14.52 15.01
N ARG A 246 -15.78 15.01 15.72
CA ARG A 246 -17.14 14.79 15.27
C ARG A 246 -17.33 15.60 13.99
N PRO A 247 -17.89 15.01 12.90
CA PRO A 247 -18.45 15.83 11.85
C PRO A 247 -19.53 16.68 12.52
N ALA A 248 -19.20 17.92 12.80
CA ALA A 248 -20.03 18.78 13.64
C ALA A 248 -21.31 19.22 12.95
N VAL A 249 -21.48 18.90 11.66
CA VAL A 249 -22.70 19.27 10.93
C VAL A 249 -22.87 18.36 9.71
N ALA A 250 -24.08 17.89 9.49
CA ALA A 250 -24.50 17.34 8.21
C ALA A 250 -24.35 18.41 7.12
N GLY A 251 -23.47 18.17 6.15
CA GLY A 251 -23.30 19.01 4.97
C GLY A 251 -21.84 19.27 4.60
N THR A 252 -21.62 19.42 3.31
CA THR A 252 -20.36 19.85 2.73
C THR A 252 -20.16 21.36 2.94
N TRP A 253 -18.89 21.79 3.04
CA TRP A 253 -18.52 23.19 3.00
C TRP A 253 -17.41 23.42 1.98
N LYS A 254 -17.43 24.54 1.31
CA LYS A 254 -16.42 24.92 0.32
C LYS A 254 -15.36 25.80 1.00
N CYS A 255 -14.12 25.37 0.96
CA CYS A 255 -13.00 26.16 1.41
C CYS A 255 -12.70 27.30 0.43
N GLU A 256 -12.08 28.38 0.88
CA GLU A 256 -11.62 29.46 0.01
C GLU A 256 -10.59 29.00 -1.04
N CYS A 257 -9.89 27.87 -0.81
CA CYS A 257 -9.03 27.24 -1.82
C CYS A 257 -9.82 26.52 -2.93
N GLY A 258 -11.15 26.53 -2.88
CA GLY A 258 -12.04 25.90 -3.86
C GLY A 258 -12.44 24.45 -3.53
N THR A 259 -11.78 23.80 -2.57
CA THR A 259 -12.03 22.39 -2.20
C THR A 259 -13.34 22.22 -1.43
N VAL A 260 -14.14 21.23 -1.83
CA VAL A 260 -15.34 20.82 -1.09
C VAL A 260 -14.98 19.83 -0.01
N ASN A 261 -15.36 20.10 1.23
CA ASN A 261 -14.99 19.34 2.42
C ASN A 261 -16.22 18.83 3.17
N TYR A 262 -16.07 17.67 3.79
CA TYR A 262 -17.10 17.01 4.63
C TYR A 262 -16.81 17.14 6.13
N PHE A 263 -15.61 17.62 6.50
CA PHE A 263 -15.09 17.68 7.85
C PHE A 263 -14.80 19.10 8.29
N ASN A 264 -14.36 19.24 9.54
CA ASN A 264 -14.06 20.54 10.13
C ASN A 264 -12.79 21.20 9.55
N TYR A 265 -11.99 20.48 8.74
CA TYR A 265 -10.76 21.00 8.12
C TYR A 265 -10.76 20.73 6.63
N CYS A 266 -10.17 21.65 5.87
CA CYS A 266 -9.95 21.48 4.45
C CYS A 266 -8.89 20.40 4.20
N SER A 267 -9.24 19.40 3.41
CA SER A 267 -8.34 18.30 3.04
C SER A 267 -7.18 18.75 2.17
N GLU A 268 -7.28 19.92 1.53
CA GLU A 268 -6.26 20.42 0.61
C GLU A 268 -5.32 21.42 1.29
N CYS A 269 -5.85 22.42 1.97
CA CYS A 269 -5.03 23.49 2.56
C CYS A 269 -5.03 23.50 4.08
N GLY A 270 -5.63 22.50 4.73
CA GLY A 270 -5.71 22.38 6.17
C GLY A 270 -6.60 23.43 6.86
N ARG A 271 -7.26 24.32 6.09
CA ARG A 271 -8.10 25.36 6.66
C ARG A 271 -9.32 24.74 7.34
N GLN A 272 -9.57 25.16 8.55
CA GLN A 272 -10.72 24.70 9.31
C GLN A 272 -12.01 25.39 8.83
N ARG A 273 -13.17 24.70 8.96
CA ARG A 273 -14.48 25.27 8.68
C ARG A 273 -14.68 26.51 9.57
N PRO A 274 -15.08 27.66 9.02
CA PRO A 274 -15.33 28.86 9.79
C PRO A 274 -16.36 28.62 10.90
N ALA A 275 -15.97 28.84 12.15
CA ALA A 275 -16.88 28.93 13.28
C ALA A 275 -16.60 30.26 13.96
N ASN A 276 -17.59 31.09 14.02
CA ASN A 276 -17.57 32.37 14.75
C ASN A 276 -16.39 33.29 14.42
N ASN A 277 -16.35 33.86 13.23
CA ASN A 277 -15.65 35.09 12.81
C ASN A 277 -14.24 35.42 13.33
N THR A 278 -13.52 34.50 13.98
CA THR A 278 -12.14 34.74 14.45
C THR A 278 -11.17 33.79 13.74
N THR A 279 -10.64 34.25 12.61
CA THR A 279 -9.57 33.56 11.91
C THR A 279 -8.20 33.93 12.48
N TRP A 280 -7.24 33.00 12.43
CA TRP A 280 -5.84 33.21 12.79
C TRP A 280 -4.90 32.53 11.79
N ASN A 281 -3.76 33.14 11.54
CA ASN A 281 -2.72 32.56 10.69
C ASN A 281 -1.84 31.61 11.51
N CYS A 282 -1.64 30.41 11.02
CA CYS A 282 -0.76 29.44 11.65
C CYS A 282 0.70 29.92 11.60
N PRO A 283 1.40 30.09 12.72
CA PRO A 283 2.78 30.56 12.74
C PRO A 283 3.76 29.54 12.15
N LYS A 284 3.36 28.26 12.06
CA LYS A 284 4.20 27.18 11.53
C LYS A 284 4.10 27.01 10.01
N CYS A 285 2.93 27.18 9.41
CA CYS A 285 2.70 26.90 7.98
C CYS A 285 1.97 28.02 7.23
N GLY A 286 1.64 29.14 7.88
CA GLY A 286 0.94 30.26 7.24
C GLY A 286 -0.53 30.05 6.94
N THR A 287 -1.07 28.87 7.18
CA THR A 287 -2.46 28.53 6.87
C THR A 287 -3.43 29.30 7.76
N LEU A 288 -4.47 29.91 7.14
CA LEU A 288 -5.54 30.58 7.88
C LEU A 288 -6.45 29.55 8.55
N SER A 289 -6.66 29.66 9.85
CA SER A 289 -7.48 28.76 10.65
C SER A 289 -8.50 29.55 11.49
N SER A 290 -9.67 28.96 11.73
CA SER A 290 -10.72 29.55 12.57
C SER A 290 -10.95 28.79 13.89
N TYR A 291 -10.09 27.84 14.22
CA TYR A 291 -10.23 26.97 15.40
C TYR A 291 -8.94 26.81 16.19
N ASN A 292 -8.97 26.02 17.26
CA ASN A 292 -7.86 25.91 18.21
C ASN A 292 -6.59 25.24 17.66
N PHE A 293 -6.66 24.61 16.47
CA PHE A 293 -5.50 23.97 15.82
C PHE A 293 -5.52 24.23 14.30
N CYS A 294 -4.33 24.32 13.72
CA CYS A 294 -4.15 24.42 12.28
C CYS A 294 -4.53 23.11 11.60
N GLY A 295 -5.47 23.14 10.67
CA GLY A 295 -5.91 21.96 9.95
C GLY A 295 -4.86 21.39 9.00
N ASN A 296 -3.86 22.17 8.61
CA ASN A 296 -2.79 21.71 7.72
C ASN A 296 -1.65 20.99 8.47
N CYS A 297 -1.19 21.57 9.60
CA CYS A 297 -0.01 21.07 10.31
C CYS A 297 -0.27 20.70 11.78
N GLY A 298 -1.51 20.77 12.25
CA GLY A 298 -1.89 20.45 13.62
C GLY A 298 -1.36 21.43 14.68
N CYS A 299 -0.71 22.53 14.29
CA CYS A 299 -0.18 23.53 15.23
C CYS A 299 -1.32 24.15 16.05
N PRO A 300 -1.23 24.24 17.38
CA PRO A 300 -2.26 24.87 18.20
C PRO A 300 -2.34 26.37 17.91
N LYS A 301 -3.54 26.94 18.07
CA LYS A 301 -3.75 28.39 17.99
C LYS A 301 -2.87 29.06 19.03
N PRO A 302 -2.09 30.10 18.65
CA PRO A 302 -1.34 30.89 19.63
C PRO A 302 -2.27 31.41 20.74
N GLY A 303 -1.91 31.18 21.97
CA GLY A 303 -2.61 31.79 23.11
C GLY A 303 -2.58 33.31 23.01
N PRO A 304 -3.48 34.03 23.72
CA PRO A 304 -3.36 35.48 23.81
C PRO A 304 -1.96 35.79 24.31
N GLN A 305 -1.21 36.56 23.51
CA GLN A 305 0.05 37.11 23.96
C GLN A 305 -0.27 37.94 25.22
N GLN A 306 0.27 37.55 26.35
CA GLN A 306 0.24 38.39 27.53
C GLN A 306 1.00 39.66 27.16
N ALA A 307 0.27 40.76 27.07
CA ALA A 307 0.78 42.09 26.81
C ALA A 307 1.54 42.59 28.04
#